data_13688e3546b00bdb6e5ebcb0c5230ec5
#
_entry.id   13688e3546b00bdb6e5ebcb0c5230ec5
#
_cell.length_a   1.000
_cell.length_b   1.000
_cell.length_c   1.000
_cell.angle_alpha   90.00
_cell.angle_beta   90.00
_cell.angle_gamma   90.00
#
_symmetry.space_group_name_H-M   'P 1'
#
loop_
_entity.id
_entity.type
_entity.pdbx_description
1 polymer ?
#
loop_
_entity_poly.entity_id
_entity_poly.type
_entity_poly.pdbx_seq_one_letter_code
_entity_poly.pdbx_strand_id
1 'polypeptide(L)'
;MGILDGKNILVTGVLTDSSIAFHVARLAQEQGATVVLSSFGRAAGITKRISGRLPHEAPIVQLDVTSAQDLANLAGAIREHVPHLDGVLHSIAFAPEAALGGNFLNTEWDDVKVALEV
;
A
#
# COMPACT_ATOMS: atom_id res chain seq x y z
N MET A 1 24.31 -7.34 -3.24
CA MET A 1 23.75 -7.47 -4.61
C MET A 1 22.52 -8.35 -4.55
N GLY A 2 21.38 -7.82 -4.91
CA GLY A 2 20.12 -8.54 -4.88
C GLY A 2 19.43 -8.58 -6.24
N ILE A 3 18.39 -9.41 -6.34
CA ILE A 3 17.65 -9.56 -7.60
C ILE A 3 16.86 -8.30 -7.99
N LEU A 4 16.66 -7.38 -7.04
CA LEU A 4 15.93 -6.13 -7.27
C LEU A 4 16.85 -4.89 -7.23
N ASP A 5 18.15 -5.07 -7.35
CA ASP A 5 19.08 -3.94 -7.37
C ASP A 5 18.69 -2.92 -8.44
N GLY A 6 18.59 -1.66 -8.03
CA GLY A 6 18.23 -0.55 -8.93
C GLY A 6 16.77 -0.47 -9.30
N LYS A 7 15.91 -1.34 -8.77
CA LYS A 7 14.47 -1.32 -9.03
C LYS A 7 13.74 -0.43 -8.04
N ASN A 8 12.68 0.22 -8.52
CA ASN A 8 11.82 1.09 -7.71
C ASN A 8 10.44 0.45 -7.61
N ILE A 9 10.01 0.19 -6.39
CA ILE A 9 8.76 -0.55 -6.12
C ILE A 9 7.85 0.30 -5.24
N LEU A 10 6.59 0.46 -5.66
CA LEU A 10 5.54 1.03 -4.82
C LEU A 10 4.83 -0.10 -4.09
N VAL A 11 4.71 0.02 -2.77
CA VAL A 11 3.99 -0.95 -1.93
C VAL A 11 2.86 -0.23 -1.22
N THR A 12 1.64 -0.71 -1.41
CA THR A 12 0.46 -0.22 -0.71
C THR A 12 0.11 -1.13 0.47
N GLY A 13 -0.70 -0.65 1.40
CA GLY A 13 -1.30 -1.50 2.43
C GLY A 13 -0.40 -1.88 3.60
N VAL A 14 0.67 -1.15 3.86
CA VAL A 14 1.54 -1.40 5.03
C VAL A 14 0.89 -0.81 6.28
N LEU A 15 0.18 -1.63 7.05
CA LEU A 15 -0.51 -1.21 8.27
C LEU A 15 0.01 -1.89 9.52
N THR A 16 0.57 -3.09 9.40
CA THR A 16 1.17 -3.83 10.52
C THR A 16 2.47 -4.48 10.07
N ASP A 17 3.33 -4.83 11.03
CA ASP A 17 4.57 -5.56 10.75
C ASP A 17 4.35 -7.04 10.43
N SER A 18 3.11 -7.52 10.56
CA SER A 18 2.71 -8.88 10.14
C SER A 18 1.96 -8.90 8.81
N SER A 19 1.72 -7.75 8.18
CA SER A 19 1.03 -7.68 6.90
C SER A 19 1.88 -8.25 5.76
N ILE A 20 1.22 -8.78 4.73
CA ILE A 20 1.90 -9.23 3.52
C ILE A 20 2.70 -8.08 2.90
N ALA A 21 2.10 -6.89 2.84
CA ALA A 21 2.75 -5.71 2.27
C ALA A 21 4.04 -5.35 3.01
N PHE A 22 4.06 -5.41 4.34
CA PHE A 22 5.27 -5.14 5.11
C PHE A 22 6.39 -6.11 4.76
N HIS A 23 6.09 -7.41 4.71
CA HIS A 23 7.09 -8.42 4.38
C HIS A 23 7.61 -8.28 2.95
N VAL A 24 6.74 -7.94 1.99
CA VAL A 24 7.18 -7.67 0.61
C VAL A 24 8.09 -6.45 0.56
N ALA A 25 7.73 -5.37 1.25
CA ALA A 25 8.57 -4.17 1.31
C ALA A 25 9.94 -4.48 1.92
N ARG A 26 9.97 -5.23 3.03
CA ARG A 26 11.20 -5.64 3.69
C ARG A 26 12.09 -6.47 2.77
N LEU A 27 11.53 -7.51 2.17
CA LEU A 27 12.28 -8.38 1.27
C LEU A 27 12.76 -7.64 0.03
N ALA A 28 11.93 -6.75 -0.53
CA ALA A 28 12.33 -5.93 -1.67
C ALA A 28 13.55 -5.07 -1.33
N GLN A 29 13.54 -4.42 -0.17
CA GLN A 29 14.69 -3.63 0.29
C GLN A 29 15.93 -4.51 0.50
N GLU A 30 15.77 -5.67 1.12
CA GLU A 30 16.88 -6.62 1.32
C GLU A 30 17.48 -7.08 -0.01
N GLN A 31 16.67 -7.11 -1.08
CA GLN A 31 17.10 -7.50 -2.42
C GLN A 31 17.53 -6.30 -3.28
N GLY A 32 17.70 -5.14 -2.69
CA GLY A 32 18.28 -3.98 -3.35
C GLY A 32 17.32 -2.96 -3.92
N ALA A 33 16.01 -3.14 -3.75
CA ALA A 33 15.02 -2.20 -4.26
C ALA A 33 14.94 -0.92 -3.43
N THR A 34 14.60 0.17 -4.10
CA THR A 34 14.10 1.37 -3.44
C THR A 34 12.59 1.23 -3.34
N VAL A 35 12.07 1.29 -2.11
CA VAL A 35 10.64 1.11 -1.84
C VAL A 35 10.01 2.45 -1.49
N VAL A 36 8.87 2.75 -2.13
CA VAL A 36 7.98 3.85 -1.80
C VAL A 36 6.69 3.25 -1.26
N LEU A 37 6.20 3.77 -0.15
CA LEU A 37 4.94 3.32 0.45
C LEU A 37 3.82 4.31 0.12
N SER A 38 2.59 3.84 0.16
CA SER A 38 1.42 4.71 0.06
C SER A 38 0.51 4.54 1.26
N SER A 39 -0.15 5.62 1.64
CA SER A 39 -1.15 5.59 2.70
C SER A 39 -2.02 6.85 2.62
N PHE A 40 -3.07 6.92 3.41
CA PHE A 40 -3.94 8.09 3.49
C PHE A 40 -4.67 8.15 4.83
N GLY A 41 -5.16 9.35 5.17
CA GLY A 41 -5.98 9.57 6.35
C GLY A 41 -5.30 9.12 7.64
N ARG A 42 -6.07 8.46 8.50
CA ARG A 42 -5.57 7.96 9.79
C ARG A 42 -4.52 6.87 9.64
N ALA A 43 -4.59 6.12 8.55
CA ALA A 43 -3.63 5.05 8.27
C ALA A 43 -2.23 5.59 8.03
N ALA A 44 -2.08 6.84 7.57
CA ALA A 44 -0.79 7.42 7.27
C ALA A 44 0.14 7.44 8.49
N GLY A 45 -0.38 7.78 9.67
CA GLY A 45 0.39 7.75 10.92
C GLY A 45 0.83 6.34 11.32
N ILE A 46 -0.05 5.37 11.11
CA ILE A 46 0.23 3.96 11.37
C ILE A 46 1.31 3.46 10.41
N THR A 47 1.16 3.74 9.12
CA THR A 47 2.14 3.36 8.10
C THR A 47 3.51 3.95 8.40
N LYS A 48 3.56 5.22 8.79
CA LYS A 48 4.81 5.88 9.15
C LYS A 48 5.50 5.20 10.32
N ARG A 49 4.75 4.84 11.36
CA ARG A 49 5.30 4.15 12.54
C ARG A 49 5.83 2.77 12.18
N ILE A 50 5.06 2.00 11.41
CA ILE A 50 5.45 0.64 11.01
C ILE A 50 6.61 0.67 10.03
N SER A 51 6.68 1.66 9.14
CA SER A 51 7.78 1.80 8.19
C SER A 51 9.14 1.97 8.88
N GLY A 52 9.16 2.47 10.12
CA GLY A 52 10.38 2.56 10.92
C GLY A 52 11.02 1.22 11.23
N ARG A 53 10.29 0.12 11.05
CA ARG A 53 10.80 -1.25 11.25
C ARG A 53 11.40 -1.86 9.99
N LEU A 54 11.31 -1.16 8.85
CA LEU A 54 11.94 -1.61 7.60
C LEU A 54 13.46 -1.44 7.67
N PRO A 55 14.24 -2.25 6.92
CA PRO A 55 15.71 -2.11 6.87
C PRO A 55 16.19 -0.72 6.45
N HIS A 56 15.46 -0.06 5.56
CA HIS A 56 15.78 1.26 5.05
C HIS A 56 14.57 2.17 5.15
N GLU A 57 14.82 3.47 5.31
CA GLU A 57 13.75 4.46 5.30
C GLU A 57 13.04 4.46 3.95
N ALA A 58 11.71 4.45 3.99
CA ALA A 58 10.87 4.47 2.80
C ALA A 58 9.96 5.69 2.82
N PRO A 59 9.96 6.53 1.77
CA PRO A 59 9.04 7.65 1.70
C PRO A 59 7.60 7.14 1.57
N ILE A 60 6.65 7.94 2.08
CA ILE A 60 5.23 7.62 2.06
C ILE A 60 4.52 8.69 1.23
N VAL A 61 3.79 8.26 0.20
CA VAL A 61 3.00 9.15 -0.64
C VAL A 61 1.52 9.00 -0.31
N GLN A 62 0.78 10.08 -0.52
CA GLN A 62 -0.67 10.11 -0.30
C GLN A 62 -1.38 9.33 -1.41
N LEU A 63 -2.17 8.32 -1.04
CA LEU A 63 -3.00 7.60 -1.99
C LEU A 63 -4.21 6.98 -1.30
N ASP A 64 -5.38 7.55 -1.58
CA ASP A 64 -6.67 6.92 -1.39
C ASP A 64 -7.13 6.45 -2.78
N VAL A 65 -7.20 5.13 -2.98
CA VAL A 65 -7.51 4.57 -4.30
C VAL A 65 -8.93 4.90 -4.77
N THR A 66 -9.79 5.35 -3.87
CA THR A 66 -11.14 5.82 -4.21
C THR A 66 -11.19 7.31 -4.57
N SER A 67 -10.08 8.02 -4.42
CA SER A 67 -9.96 9.45 -4.72
C SER A 67 -9.36 9.67 -6.10
N ALA A 68 -10.15 10.22 -7.02
CA ALA A 68 -9.67 10.58 -8.35
C ALA A 68 -8.52 11.60 -8.28
N GLN A 69 -8.59 12.52 -7.31
CA GLN A 69 -7.55 13.54 -7.10
C GLN A 69 -6.22 12.90 -6.70
N ASP A 70 -6.26 11.95 -5.75
CA ASP A 70 -5.07 11.24 -5.31
C ASP A 70 -4.45 10.44 -6.46
N LEU A 71 -5.27 9.78 -7.24
CA LEU A 71 -4.80 9.02 -8.40
C LEU A 71 -4.15 9.96 -9.44
N ALA A 72 -4.74 11.12 -9.69
CA ALA A 72 -4.18 12.10 -10.62
C ALA A 72 -2.83 12.65 -10.14
N ASN A 73 -2.67 12.80 -8.83
CA ASN A 73 -1.46 13.39 -8.23
C ASN A 73 -0.37 12.34 -7.95
N LEU A 74 -0.69 11.04 -8.04
CA LEU A 74 0.20 9.97 -7.59
C LEU A 74 1.53 9.96 -8.34
N ALA A 75 1.51 10.09 -9.65
CA ALA A 75 2.73 10.05 -10.46
C ALA A 75 3.71 11.16 -10.06
N GLY A 76 3.20 12.38 -9.84
CA GLY A 76 4.02 13.51 -9.40
C GLY A 76 4.61 13.28 -8.02
N ALA A 77 3.82 12.77 -7.08
CA ALA A 77 4.27 12.47 -5.73
C ALA A 77 5.38 11.40 -5.73
N ILE A 78 5.24 10.37 -6.54
CA ILE A 78 6.25 9.32 -6.67
C ILE A 78 7.54 9.86 -7.28
N ARG A 79 7.45 10.73 -8.30
CA ARG A 79 8.61 11.31 -8.97
C ARG A 79 9.46 12.19 -8.08
N GLU A 80 8.93 12.69 -6.96
CA GLU A 80 9.70 13.41 -5.95
C GLU A 80 10.73 12.51 -5.26
N HIS A 81 10.53 11.19 -5.31
CA HIS A 81 11.35 10.21 -4.60
C HIS A 81 12.14 9.31 -5.55
N VAL A 82 11.52 8.87 -6.64
CA VAL A 82 12.14 7.98 -7.64
C VAL A 82 11.74 8.42 -9.04
N PRO A 83 12.61 8.19 -10.06
CA PRO A 83 12.33 8.67 -11.41
C PRO A 83 11.24 7.89 -12.14
N HIS A 84 11.05 6.62 -11.79
CA HIS A 84 10.05 5.73 -12.37
C HIS A 84 9.76 4.57 -11.44
N LEU A 85 8.71 3.81 -11.70
CA LEU A 85 8.41 2.57 -11.02
C LEU A 85 8.69 1.37 -11.92
N ASP A 86 9.27 0.33 -11.34
CA ASP A 86 9.48 -0.95 -12.00
C ASP A 86 8.38 -1.96 -11.61
N GLY A 87 7.76 -1.77 -10.46
CA GLY A 87 6.68 -2.63 -10.02
C GLY A 87 5.81 -1.99 -8.94
N VAL A 88 4.62 -2.54 -8.79
CA VAL A 88 3.65 -2.10 -7.77
C VAL A 88 3.09 -3.34 -7.09
N LEU A 89 3.11 -3.34 -5.76
CA LEU A 89 2.34 -4.30 -4.99
C LEU A 89 1.05 -3.61 -4.53
N HIS A 90 -0.07 -4.06 -5.06
CA HIS A 90 -1.38 -3.59 -4.63
C HIS A 90 -1.91 -4.54 -3.54
N SER A 91 -1.84 -4.12 -2.29
CA SER A 91 -2.21 -4.93 -1.13
C SER A 91 -3.20 -4.19 -0.25
N ILE A 92 -4.25 -3.68 -0.88
CA ILE A 92 -5.33 -2.94 -0.22
C ILE A 92 -6.64 -3.67 -0.47
N ALA A 93 -7.41 -3.86 0.60
CA ALA A 93 -8.77 -4.35 0.51
C ALA A 93 -9.59 -3.71 1.63
N PHE A 94 -10.85 -3.61 1.42
CA PHE A 94 -11.79 -3.12 2.42
C PHE A 94 -13.13 -3.85 2.28
N ALA A 95 -13.76 -4.16 3.39
CA ALA A 95 -15.13 -4.63 3.42
C ALA A 95 -15.84 -3.99 4.61
N PRO A 96 -17.11 -3.54 4.44
CA PRO A 96 -17.88 -3.06 5.57
C PRO A 96 -18.03 -4.14 6.64
N GLU A 97 -18.11 -3.74 7.90
CA GLU A 97 -18.25 -4.67 9.02
C GLU A 97 -19.42 -5.63 8.83
N ALA A 98 -20.52 -5.14 8.26
CA ALA A 98 -21.72 -5.95 7.99
C ALA A 98 -21.47 -7.10 7.01
N ALA A 99 -20.45 -6.99 6.16
CA ALA A 99 -20.07 -8.03 5.20
C ALA A 99 -19.06 -9.03 5.78
N LEU A 100 -18.60 -8.83 7.00
CA LEU A 100 -17.65 -9.69 7.71
C LEU A 100 -18.38 -10.52 8.76
N GLY A 101 -17.71 -11.50 9.34
CA GLY A 101 -18.27 -12.26 10.46
C GLY A 101 -18.87 -13.61 10.10
N GLY A 102 -18.63 -14.12 8.89
CA GLY A 102 -18.97 -15.48 8.52
C GLY A 102 -20.39 -15.70 8.04
N ASN A 103 -21.18 -14.65 7.89
CA ASN A 103 -22.57 -14.75 7.43
C ASN A 103 -22.70 -14.33 5.96
N PHE A 104 -21.94 -14.99 5.11
CA PHE A 104 -21.77 -14.64 3.69
C PHE A 104 -23.10 -14.51 2.94
N LEU A 105 -24.03 -15.43 3.18
CA LEU A 105 -25.31 -15.47 2.44
C LEU A 105 -26.22 -14.28 2.75
N ASN A 106 -25.97 -13.55 3.83
CA ASN A 106 -26.75 -12.37 4.21
C ASN A 106 -26.06 -11.06 3.82
N THR A 107 -25.00 -11.11 2.99
CA THR A 107 -24.30 -9.91 2.53
C THR A 107 -25.17 -9.15 1.54
N GLU A 108 -25.39 -7.86 1.83
CA GLU A 108 -26.12 -6.96 0.94
C GLU A 108 -25.26 -6.53 -0.25
N TRP A 109 -25.90 -6.32 -1.40
CA TRP A 109 -25.19 -5.90 -2.60
C TRP A 109 -24.45 -4.56 -2.43
N ASP A 110 -25.05 -3.62 -1.69
CA ASP A 110 -24.41 -2.32 -1.44
C ASP A 110 -23.07 -2.48 -0.70
N ASP A 111 -22.96 -3.44 0.22
CA ASP A 111 -21.72 -3.74 0.92
C ASP A 111 -20.69 -4.38 -0.01
N VAL A 112 -21.14 -5.25 -0.92
CA VAL A 112 -20.26 -5.85 -1.94
C VAL A 112 -19.69 -4.78 -2.86
N LYS A 113 -20.52 -3.82 -3.28
CA LYS A 113 -20.04 -2.72 -4.15
C LYS A 113 -18.96 -1.91 -3.48
N VAL A 114 -19.11 -1.58 -2.20
CA VAL A 114 -18.09 -0.83 -1.43
C VAL A 114 -16.78 -1.59 -1.42
N ALA A 115 -16.81 -2.91 -1.19
CA ALA A 115 -15.60 -3.72 -1.20
C ALA A 115 -14.92 -3.76 -2.56
N LEU A 116 -15.69 -3.76 -3.65
CA LEU A 116 -15.14 -3.77 -5.01
C LEU A 116 -14.61 -2.41 -5.47
N GLU A 117 -15.09 -1.32 -4.86
CA GLU A 117 -14.62 0.03 -5.18
C GLU A 117 -13.17 0.28 -4.73
N VAL A 118 -12.76 -0.35 -3.66
CA VAL A 118 -11.42 -0.27 -3.11
C VAL A 118 -10.54 -1.36 -3.71
#